data_c36254fd31c6e4e2dba6b70d795d4424
#
_entry.id   c36254fd31c6e4e2dba6b70d795d4424
#
_cell.length_a   1.000
_cell.length_b   1.000
_cell.length_c   1.000
_cell.angle_alpha   90.00
_cell.angle_beta   90.00
_cell.angle_gamma   90.00
#
_symmetry.space_group_name_H-M   'P 1'
#
loop_
_entity.id
_entity.type
_entity.pdbx_description
1 polymer ?
#
loop_
_entity_poly.entity_id
_entity_poly.type
_entity_poly.pdbx_seq_one_letter_code
_entity_poly.pdbx_strand_id
1 'polypeptide(L)'
;MKKIQHPLMALLLLATALSVACSADRTETVSSPDGNIEIKFCLTPQGEPTYSATYKDRPIVANSLMGFEIKDAEPLTGGFRMDGVNSSETHETWAPVWGENDSIVNNYRQMAVNLSRGDLKMNIEFRVYDDGFGFRYLFPEQPAKQYVV
;
A
#
# COMPACT_ATOMS: atom_id res chain seq x y z
N MET A 1 49.45 20.87 43.60
CA MET A 1 49.32 20.32 42.28
C MET A 1 47.88 19.86 42.07
N LYS A 2 47.02 20.66 41.40
CA LYS A 2 45.60 20.32 41.12
C LYS A 2 45.51 19.72 39.74
N LYS A 3 45.06 18.45 39.64
CA LYS A 3 44.71 17.78 38.38
C LYS A 3 43.39 18.30 37.89
N ILE A 4 43.37 18.91 36.72
CA ILE A 4 42.17 19.29 35.98
C ILE A 4 41.74 18.10 35.20
N GLN A 5 40.58 17.52 35.55
CA GLN A 5 39.89 16.49 34.76
C GLN A 5 38.98 17.19 33.78
N HIS A 6 39.21 17.05 32.49
CA HIS A 6 38.29 17.46 31.42
C HIS A 6 37.23 16.36 31.23
N PRO A 7 35.94 16.68 31.36
CA PRO A 7 34.90 15.74 30.94
C PRO A 7 34.84 15.72 29.39
N LEU A 8 35.15 14.58 28.83
CA LEU A 8 34.94 14.29 27.44
C LEU A 8 33.43 14.29 27.17
N MET A 9 32.91 15.34 26.55
CA MET A 9 31.53 15.46 26.12
C MET A 9 31.35 14.59 24.85
N ALA A 10 30.91 13.35 25.04
CA ALA A 10 30.52 12.48 23.97
C ALA A 10 29.21 13.01 23.36
N LEU A 11 29.33 13.69 22.23
CA LEU A 11 28.21 14.12 21.40
C LEU A 11 27.62 12.88 20.71
N LEU A 12 26.60 12.29 21.35
CA LEU A 12 25.83 11.18 20.77
C LEU A 12 24.89 11.78 19.69
N LEU A 13 25.30 11.70 18.44
CA LEU A 13 24.46 11.97 17.26
C LEU A 13 23.40 10.88 17.18
N LEU A 14 22.23 11.15 17.76
CA LEU A 14 21.05 10.33 17.62
C LEU A 14 20.45 10.59 16.22
N ALA A 15 20.86 9.80 15.25
CA ALA A 15 20.21 9.76 13.94
C ALA A 15 18.80 9.18 14.13
N THR A 16 17.80 10.04 14.27
CA THR A 16 16.39 9.64 14.24
C THR A 16 16.03 9.26 12.80
N ALA A 17 16.12 7.97 12.48
CA ALA A 17 15.46 7.43 11.31
C ALA A 17 13.95 7.64 11.51
N LEU A 18 13.34 8.53 10.74
CA LEU A 18 11.89 8.63 10.62
C LEU A 18 11.40 7.34 9.94
N SER A 19 11.17 6.30 10.71
CA SER A 19 10.42 5.15 10.23
C SER A 19 8.96 5.58 10.15
N VAL A 20 8.37 5.54 8.97
CA VAL A 20 6.92 5.63 8.79
C VAL A 20 6.33 4.42 9.51
N ALA A 21 5.90 4.63 10.74
CA ALA A 21 5.29 3.59 11.54
C ALA A 21 3.85 3.38 11.05
N CYS A 22 3.59 2.19 10.54
CA CYS A 22 2.23 1.72 10.32
C CYS A 22 1.49 1.71 11.66
N SER A 23 0.24 2.21 11.69
CA SER A 23 -0.60 2.07 12.87
C SER A 23 -0.82 0.59 13.13
N ALA A 24 -0.38 0.10 14.30
CA ALA A 24 -0.40 -1.33 14.62
C ALA A 24 -1.83 -1.92 14.72
N ASP A 25 -2.86 -1.07 14.71
CA ASP A 25 -4.24 -1.49 14.98
C ASP A 25 -4.92 -2.18 13.78
N ARG A 26 -4.49 -1.94 12.54
CA ARG A 26 -5.13 -2.57 11.38
C ARG A 26 -4.20 -2.66 10.17
N THR A 27 -3.56 -3.81 10.04
CA THR A 27 -2.81 -4.19 8.82
C THR A 27 -3.60 -5.24 8.07
N GLU A 28 -3.86 -4.99 6.80
CA GLU A 28 -4.54 -5.91 5.89
C GLU A 28 -3.52 -6.55 4.97
N THR A 29 -3.72 -7.83 4.65
CA THR A 29 -2.74 -8.63 3.92
C THR A 29 -3.42 -9.43 2.81
N VAL A 30 -2.78 -9.50 1.66
CA VAL A 30 -3.13 -10.39 0.56
C VAL A 30 -1.88 -11.06 0.00
N SER A 31 -1.95 -12.36 -0.28
CA SER A 31 -0.83 -13.13 -0.85
C SER A 31 -1.21 -13.67 -2.23
N SER A 32 -0.21 -13.95 -3.07
CA SER A 32 -0.40 -14.68 -4.32
C SER A 32 -1.02 -16.06 -4.09
N PRO A 33 -1.64 -16.69 -5.09
CA PRO A 33 -2.17 -18.05 -4.99
C PRO A 33 -1.14 -19.06 -4.46
N ASP A 34 0.12 -18.98 -4.91
CA ASP A 34 1.23 -19.82 -4.46
C ASP A 34 1.86 -19.39 -3.11
N GLY A 35 1.42 -18.24 -2.55
CA GLY A 35 1.88 -17.70 -1.27
C GLY A 35 3.27 -17.05 -1.29
N ASN A 36 3.93 -16.94 -2.44
CA ASN A 36 5.29 -16.41 -2.53
C ASN A 36 5.34 -14.88 -2.47
N ILE A 37 4.32 -14.19 -2.96
CA ILE A 37 4.19 -12.73 -2.92
C ILE A 37 3.18 -12.37 -1.84
N GLU A 38 3.55 -11.46 -0.95
CA GLU A 38 2.66 -10.93 0.09
C GLU A 38 2.67 -9.40 0.03
N ILE A 39 1.47 -8.81 0.02
CA ILE A 39 1.24 -7.38 0.12
C ILE A 39 0.62 -7.09 1.48
N LYS A 40 1.20 -6.13 2.19
CA LYS A 40 0.65 -5.56 3.43
C LYS A 40 0.22 -4.13 3.17
N PHE A 41 -0.98 -3.82 3.56
CA PHE A 41 -1.56 -2.47 3.50
C PHE A 41 -1.91 -1.98 4.90
N CYS A 42 -1.65 -0.71 5.19
CA CYS A 42 -2.09 -0.06 6.41
C CYS A 42 -2.24 1.44 6.24
N LEU A 43 -2.86 2.10 7.20
CA LEU A 43 -2.85 3.56 7.32
C LEU A 43 -1.82 3.99 8.37
N THR A 44 -1.13 5.11 8.11
CA THR A 44 -0.36 5.78 9.15
C THR A 44 -1.29 6.40 10.19
N PRO A 45 -0.79 6.85 11.37
CA PRO A 45 -1.58 7.60 12.33
C PRO A 45 -2.22 8.88 11.76
N GLN A 46 -1.68 9.41 10.66
CA GLN A 46 -2.20 10.56 9.92
C GLN A 46 -3.21 10.17 8.84
N GLY A 47 -3.56 8.88 8.75
CA GLY A 47 -4.50 8.36 7.74
C GLY A 47 -3.91 8.33 6.33
N GLU A 48 -2.58 8.22 6.20
CA GLU A 48 -1.91 8.09 4.91
C GLU A 48 -1.87 6.62 4.50
N PRO A 49 -2.37 6.25 3.32
CA PRO A 49 -2.29 4.88 2.84
C PRO A 49 -0.84 4.48 2.57
N THR A 50 -0.44 3.31 3.06
CA THR A 50 0.88 2.73 2.82
C THR A 50 0.78 1.27 2.44
N TYR A 51 1.74 0.80 1.66
CA TYR A 51 1.89 -0.62 1.37
C TYR A 51 3.34 -1.05 1.39
N SER A 52 3.54 -2.33 1.61
CA SER A 52 4.82 -3.02 1.42
C SER A 52 4.60 -4.34 0.72
N ALA A 53 5.64 -4.85 0.07
CA ALA A 53 5.59 -6.15 -0.61
C ALA A 53 6.81 -6.99 -0.30
N THR A 54 6.58 -8.30 -0.13
CA THR A 54 7.65 -9.30 0.02
C THR A 54 7.51 -10.39 -1.05
N TYR A 55 8.63 -10.99 -1.40
CA TYR A 55 8.71 -12.19 -2.21
C TYR A 55 9.54 -13.23 -1.47
N LYS A 56 8.93 -14.38 -1.13
CA LYS A 56 9.56 -15.44 -0.32
C LYS A 56 10.22 -14.86 0.95
N ASP A 57 9.43 -14.10 1.70
CA ASP A 57 9.81 -13.39 2.93
C ASP A 57 10.91 -12.32 2.77
N ARG A 58 11.34 -12.03 1.55
CA ARG A 58 12.31 -10.96 1.28
C ARG A 58 11.57 -9.70 0.84
N PRO A 59 11.84 -8.55 1.46
CA PRO A 59 11.23 -7.29 1.06
C PRO A 59 11.66 -6.91 -0.37
N ILE A 60 10.68 -6.66 -1.25
CA ILE A 60 10.87 -6.15 -2.61
C ILE A 60 10.35 -4.72 -2.75
N VAL A 61 9.38 -4.34 -1.93
CA VAL A 61 8.93 -2.95 -1.76
C VAL A 61 8.92 -2.65 -0.26
N ALA A 62 9.72 -1.67 0.15
CA ALA A 62 9.68 -1.13 1.51
C ALA A 62 8.36 -0.38 1.74
N ASN A 63 8.05 -0.03 2.99
CA ASN A 63 6.84 0.75 3.30
C ASN A 63 6.80 2.02 2.46
N SER A 64 5.83 2.10 1.55
CA SER A 64 5.70 3.17 0.57
C SER A 64 4.36 3.85 0.72
N LEU A 65 4.37 5.19 0.73
CA LEU A 65 3.15 6.00 0.73
C LEU A 65 2.42 5.85 -0.59
N MET A 66 1.09 5.86 -0.51
CA MET A 66 0.19 5.82 -1.66
C MET A 66 -0.66 7.09 -1.68
N GLY A 67 -1.18 7.40 -2.85
CA GLY A 67 -2.01 8.58 -3.06
C GLY A 67 -1.53 9.38 -4.26
N PHE A 68 -2.13 10.51 -4.48
CA PHE A 68 -1.76 11.42 -5.57
C PHE A 68 -2.25 12.84 -5.29
N GLU A 69 -1.63 13.79 -5.96
CA GLU A 69 -2.03 15.17 -5.96
C GLU A 69 -3.05 15.43 -7.06
N ILE A 70 -4.05 16.25 -6.76
CA ILE A 70 -5.07 16.67 -7.70
C ILE A 70 -4.86 18.15 -7.96
N LYS A 71 -4.83 18.53 -9.24
CA LYS A 71 -4.72 19.94 -9.63
C LYS A 71 -5.91 20.72 -9.08
N ASP A 72 -5.62 21.85 -8.44
CA ASP A 72 -6.60 22.80 -7.89
C ASP A 72 -7.56 22.19 -6.85
N ALA A 73 -7.16 21.07 -6.19
CA ALA A 73 -7.91 20.42 -5.14
C ALA A 73 -6.99 19.91 -4.01
N GLU A 74 -7.57 19.46 -2.89
CA GLU A 74 -6.80 18.86 -1.81
C GLU A 74 -6.16 17.53 -2.25
N PRO A 75 -4.88 17.29 -1.93
CA PRO A 75 -4.21 16.05 -2.29
C PRO A 75 -4.86 14.84 -1.61
N LEU A 76 -4.87 13.72 -2.32
CA LEU A 76 -5.39 12.44 -1.82
C LEU A 76 -4.27 11.58 -1.25
N THR A 77 -3.55 12.13 -0.28
CA THR A 77 -2.37 11.50 0.32
C THR A 77 -2.55 11.13 1.79
N GLY A 78 -3.59 11.65 2.46
CA GLY A 78 -3.79 11.39 3.89
C GLY A 78 -5.16 11.80 4.42
N GLY A 79 -5.34 11.65 5.74
CA GLY A 79 -6.60 11.92 6.43
C GLY A 79 -7.67 10.85 6.20
N PHE A 80 -7.31 9.70 5.64
CA PHE A 80 -8.23 8.61 5.38
C PHE A 80 -8.52 7.77 6.61
N ARG A 81 -9.72 7.21 6.62
CA ARG A 81 -10.16 6.15 7.51
C ARG A 81 -10.44 4.90 6.67
N MET A 82 -10.10 3.74 7.18
CA MET A 82 -10.42 2.46 6.57
C MET A 82 -11.83 2.03 6.98
N ASP A 83 -12.76 2.01 6.03
CA ASP A 83 -14.16 1.63 6.27
C ASP A 83 -14.36 0.11 6.21
N GLY A 84 -13.60 -0.58 5.37
CA GLY A 84 -13.67 -2.02 5.23
C GLY A 84 -12.70 -2.57 4.21
N VAL A 85 -12.59 -3.89 4.19
CA VAL A 85 -11.78 -4.65 3.23
C VAL A 85 -12.59 -5.80 2.67
N ASN A 86 -12.53 -5.99 1.35
CA ASN A 86 -13.14 -7.10 0.65
C ASN A 86 -12.03 -7.90 -0.03
N SER A 87 -12.07 -9.22 0.14
CA SER A 87 -11.13 -10.13 -0.52
C SER A 87 -11.88 -11.08 -1.45
N SER A 88 -11.26 -11.40 -2.58
CA SER A 88 -11.77 -12.38 -3.54
C SER A 88 -10.62 -13.13 -4.19
N GLU A 89 -10.94 -14.28 -4.78
CA GLU A 89 -10.02 -15.11 -5.53
C GLU A 89 -10.63 -15.42 -6.88
N THR A 90 -9.80 -15.39 -7.93
CA THR A 90 -10.22 -15.65 -9.30
C THR A 90 -9.36 -16.76 -9.88
N HIS A 91 -10.00 -17.76 -10.46
CA HIS A 91 -9.38 -18.87 -11.19
C HIS A 91 -10.09 -19.01 -12.52
N GLU A 92 -9.54 -18.44 -13.56
CA GLU A 92 -10.10 -18.48 -14.90
C GLU A 92 -9.06 -18.96 -15.89
N THR A 93 -9.50 -19.77 -16.83
CA THR A 93 -8.69 -20.16 -17.99
C THR A 93 -9.53 -19.98 -19.25
N TRP A 94 -9.01 -19.27 -20.22
CA TRP A 94 -9.69 -19.01 -21.48
C TRP A 94 -8.73 -19.14 -22.65
N ALA A 95 -9.28 -19.57 -23.81
CA ALA A 95 -8.54 -19.67 -25.05
C ALA A 95 -8.73 -18.37 -25.85
N PRO A 96 -7.65 -17.64 -26.14
CA PRO A 96 -7.75 -16.45 -26.98
C PRO A 96 -8.07 -16.85 -28.40
N VAL A 97 -8.87 -16.02 -29.10
CA VAL A 97 -9.19 -16.24 -30.53
C VAL A 97 -7.96 -16.02 -31.42
N TRP A 98 -7.01 -15.22 -30.93
CA TRP A 98 -5.75 -14.85 -31.59
C TRP A 98 -4.64 -14.80 -30.56
N GLY A 99 -3.45 -15.29 -30.87
CA GLY A 99 -2.27 -15.19 -30.02
C GLY A 99 -1.33 -16.39 -30.14
N GLU A 100 -0.17 -16.29 -29.51
CA GLU A 100 0.85 -17.34 -29.49
C GLU A 100 0.55 -18.43 -28.43
N ASN A 101 -0.35 -18.16 -27.50
CA ASN A 101 -0.71 -19.07 -26.42
C ASN A 101 -2.07 -19.72 -26.68
N ASP A 102 -2.16 -21.02 -26.55
CA ASP A 102 -3.40 -21.79 -26.69
C ASP A 102 -4.39 -21.53 -25.52
N SER A 103 -3.87 -21.10 -24.36
CA SER A 103 -4.67 -20.75 -23.21
C SER A 103 -4.00 -19.65 -22.37
N ILE A 104 -4.84 -18.82 -21.77
CA ILE A 104 -4.43 -17.79 -20.80
C ILE A 104 -5.02 -18.15 -19.45
N VAL A 105 -4.16 -18.30 -18.46
CA VAL A 105 -4.54 -18.50 -17.07
C VAL A 105 -4.59 -17.17 -16.36
N ASN A 106 -5.77 -16.83 -15.81
CA ASN A 106 -5.99 -15.65 -15.00
C ASN A 106 -6.27 -16.09 -13.55
N ASN A 107 -5.22 -16.26 -12.78
CA ASN A 107 -5.26 -16.75 -11.41
C ASN A 107 -4.66 -15.71 -10.46
N TYR A 108 -5.51 -15.11 -9.63
CA TYR A 108 -5.06 -14.08 -8.68
C TYR A 108 -5.93 -14.03 -7.43
N ARG A 109 -5.36 -13.48 -6.36
CA ARG A 109 -6.12 -13.01 -5.21
C ARG A 109 -6.20 -11.50 -5.22
N GLN A 110 -7.37 -10.99 -4.83
CA GLN A 110 -7.66 -9.56 -4.80
C GLN A 110 -8.01 -9.11 -3.38
N MET A 111 -7.53 -7.94 -3.03
CA MET A 111 -7.91 -7.21 -1.82
C MET A 111 -8.33 -5.81 -2.22
N ALA A 112 -9.56 -5.43 -1.90
CA ALA A 112 -10.09 -4.09 -2.10
C ALA A 112 -10.26 -3.41 -0.75
N VAL A 113 -9.49 -2.38 -0.50
CA VAL A 113 -9.53 -1.55 0.71
C VAL A 113 -10.39 -0.34 0.46
N ASN A 114 -11.46 -0.16 1.24
CA ASN A 114 -12.38 0.96 1.14
C ASN A 114 -11.95 2.04 2.13
N LEU A 115 -11.69 3.22 1.61
CA LEU A 115 -11.23 4.38 2.37
C LEU A 115 -12.21 5.53 2.24
N SER A 116 -12.34 6.32 3.31
CA SER A 116 -13.12 7.57 3.29
C SER A 116 -12.40 8.70 4.01
N ARG A 117 -12.65 9.93 3.54
CA ARG A 117 -12.23 11.19 4.16
C ARG A 117 -13.37 12.20 4.01
N GLY A 118 -14.16 12.40 5.07
CA GLY A 118 -15.44 13.12 4.96
C GLY A 118 -16.36 12.44 3.95
N ASP A 119 -16.83 13.18 2.95
CA ASP A 119 -17.70 12.66 1.89
C ASP A 119 -16.95 12.00 0.74
N LEU A 120 -15.63 12.15 0.70
CA LEU A 120 -14.78 11.56 -0.33
C LEU A 120 -14.56 10.07 -0.03
N LYS A 121 -14.77 9.24 -1.06
CA LYS A 121 -14.52 7.80 -1.02
C LYS A 121 -13.46 7.41 -2.04
N MET A 122 -12.53 6.57 -1.63
CA MET A 122 -11.47 6.02 -2.48
C MET A 122 -11.27 4.56 -2.13
N ASN A 123 -11.27 3.69 -3.12
CA ASN A 123 -10.90 2.30 -2.92
C ASN A 123 -9.53 2.05 -3.56
N ILE A 124 -8.70 1.25 -2.89
CA ILE A 124 -7.45 0.75 -3.43
C ILE A 124 -7.60 -0.74 -3.61
N GLU A 125 -7.50 -1.21 -4.84
CA GLU A 125 -7.66 -2.61 -5.19
C GLU A 125 -6.31 -3.19 -5.61
N PHE A 126 -5.83 -4.16 -4.85
CA PHE A 126 -4.63 -4.94 -5.13
C PHE A 126 -5.03 -6.24 -5.80
N ARG A 127 -4.30 -6.64 -6.84
CA ARG A 127 -4.34 -7.99 -7.44
C ARG A 127 -2.96 -8.58 -7.36
N VAL A 128 -2.88 -9.79 -6.83
CA VAL A 128 -1.63 -10.49 -6.61
C VAL A 128 -1.68 -11.83 -7.35
N TYR A 129 -0.78 -11.97 -8.32
CA TYR A 129 -0.55 -13.14 -9.14
C TYR A 129 0.69 -13.88 -8.64
N ASP A 130 0.98 -15.08 -9.15
CA ASP A 130 2.16 -15.83 -8.77
C ASP A 130 3.46 -15.22 -9.33
N ASP A 131 3.35 -14.43 -10.39
CA ASP A 131 4.46 -13.77 -11.10
C ASP A 131 4.56 -12.25 -10.86
N GLY A 132 3.62 -11.67 -10.10
CA GLY A 132 3.63 -10.24 -9.81
C GLY A 132 2.37 -9.71 -9.14
N PHE A 133 2.32 -8.40 -8.97
CA PHE A 133 1.14 -7.72 -8.44
C PHE A 133 0.94 -6.35 -9.09
N GLY A 134 -0.28 -5.86 -8.98
CA GLY A 134 -0.64 -4.50 -9.36
C GLY A 134 -1.69 -3.94 -8.42
N PHE A 135 -1.87 -2.63 -8.47
CA PHE A 135 -2.98 -1.98 -7.78
C PHE A 135 -3.61 -0.88 -8.63
N ARG A 136 -4.83 -0.51 -8.29
CA ARG A 136 -5.54 0.61 -8.89
C ARG A 136 -6.34 1.38 -7.85
N TYR A 137 -6.55 2.67 -8.12
CA TYR A 137 -7.48 3.50 -7.38
C TYR A 137 -8.85 3.49 -8.07
N LEU A 138 -9.89 3.41 -7.26
CA LEU A 138 -11.29 3.49 -7.68
C LEU A 138 -11.99 4.58 -6.89
N PHE A 139 -12.79 5.37 -7.58
CA PHE A 139 -13.58 6.44 -6.99
C PHE A 139 -15.07 6.12 -7.19
N PRO A 140 -15.70 5.34 -6.28
CA PRO A 140 -17.06 4.87 -6.49
C PRO A 140 -18.04 6.03 -6.55
N GLU A 141 -18.29 6.72 -5.49
CA GLU A 141 -19.22 7.84 -5.41
C GLU A 141 -18.51 9.07 -4.91
N GLN A 142 -18.60 10.18 -5.64
CA GLN A 142 -17.89 11.39 -5.30
C GLN A 142 -18.80 12.60 -5.23
N PRO A 143 -18.55 13.55 -4.31
CA PRO A 143 -19.28 14.82 -4.28
C PRO A 143 -19.01 15.68 -5.54
N ALA A 144 -17.84 15.53 -6.16
CA ALA A 144 -17.48 16.19 -7.41
C ALA A 144 -17.59 15.22 -8.59
N LYS A 145 -18.11 15.70 -9.73
CA LYS A 145 -18.33 14.87 -10.91
C LYS A 145 -17.10 14.67 -11.80
N GLN A 146 -16.04 15.45 -11.59
CA GLN A 146 -14.81 15.39 -12.41
C GLN A 146 -13.57 15.70 -11.53
N TYR A 147 -12.53 14.89 -11.72
CA TYR A 147 -11.18 15.15 -11.24
C TYR A 147 -10.28 15.33 -12.45
N VAL A 148 -9.50 16.40 -12.45
CA VAL A 148 -8.41 16.61 -13.43
C VAL A 148 -7.12 16.21 -12.72
N VAL A 149 -6.47 15.19 -13.24
CA VAL A 149 -5.18 14.67 -12.75
C VAL A 149 -4.04 15.31 -13.53
#